data_2f7806a3cd0693bc65d16b87a276142b
#
_entry.id   2f7806a3cd0693bc65d16b87a276142b
#
_cell.length_a   1.000
_cell.length_b   1.000
_cell.length_c   1.000
_cell.angle_alpha   90.00
_cell.angle_beta   90.00
_cell.angle_gamma   90.00
#
_symmetry.space_group_name_H-M   'P 1'
#
loop_
_entity.id
_entity.type
_entity.pdbx_description
1 polymer ?
#
loop_
_entity_poly.entity_id
_entity_poly.type
_entity_poly.pdbx_seq_one_letter_code
_entity_poly.pdbx_strand_id
1 'polypeptide(L)'
;MKRSREIRARRWAWILILVGLTPSLSLAEEEPGKWLEPAIASYRLGMESTERDERLRHFSDSERFFAAACGSGAGNADCWANLGNAALQAERLGPAILAFRRALILEPGNARAQQNLSHARNLLPDWLPVPAREGVLDSFFFWQRTLSRSARADWAAGGF
;
A
#
# COMPACT_ATOMS: atom_id res chain seq x y z
N MET A 1 -34.67 40.53 -38.44
CA MET A 1 -33.62 39.46 -38.33
C MET A 1 -32.40 39.84 -37.49
N LYS A 2 -32.21 41.02 -36.93
CA LYS A 2 -31.07 41.45 -36.10
C LYS A 2 -31.22 41.04 -34.60
N ARG A 3 -32.41 41.02 -34.05
CA ARG A 3 -32.69 40.80 -32.61
C ARG A 3 -32.44 39.36 -32.11
N SER A 4 -32.53 38.37 -32.98
CA SER A 4 -32.32 36.96 -32.62
C SER A 4 -30.83 36.54 -32.50
N ARG A 5 -29.93 37.33 -33.11
CA ARG A 5 -28.47 37.05 -33.00
C ARG A 5 -27.86 37.56 -31.70
N GLU A 6 -28.35 38.65 -31.15
CA GLU A 6 -27.84 39.20 -29.87
C GLU A 6 -28.22 38.37 -28.66
N ILE A 7 -29.39 37.72 -28.67
CA ILE A 7 -29.85 36.86 -27.60
C ILE A 7 -29.00 35.58 -27.55
N ARG A 8 -28.57 35.04 -28.69
CA ARG A 8 -27.70 33.86 -28.73
C ARG A 8 -26.29 34.20 -28.25
N ALA A 9 -25.71 35.33 -28.63
CA ALA A 9 -24.37 35.72 -28.16
C ALA A 9 -24.31 35.94 -26.66
N ARG A 10 -25.36 36.49 -26.03
CA ARG A 10 -25.41 36.68 -24.57
C ARG A 10 -25.52 35.35 -23.78
N ARG A 11 -26.18 34.35 -24.37
CA ARG A 11 -26.30 33.02 -23.72
C ARG A 11 -24.96 32.26 -23.71
N TRP A 12 -24.13 32.42 -24.73
CA TRP A 12 -22.79 31.80 -24.78
C TRP A 12 -21.78 32.50 -23.88
N ALA A 13 -21.93 33.81 -23.64
CA ALA A 13 -21.06 34.55 -22.72
C ALA A 13 -21.19 34.06 -21.26
N TRP A 14 -22.39 33.68 -20.84
CA TRP A 14 -22.60 33.13 -19.49
C TRP A 14 -22.06 31.70 -19.32
N ILE A 15 -22.04 30.90 -20.39
CA ILE A 15 -21.49 29.53 -20.36
C ILE A 15 -19.96 29.56 -20.21
N LEU A 16 -19.30 30.54 -20.84
CA LEU A 16 -17.84 30.69 -20.72
C LEU A 16 -17.38 31.19 -19.35
N ILE A 17 -18.23 31.96 -18.63
CA ILE A 17 -17.92 32.42 -17.27
C ILE A 17 -18.07 31.29 -16.25
N LEU A 18 -18.97 30.33 -16.48
CA LEU A 18 -19.19 29.19 -15.59
C LEU A 18 -18.08 28.11 -15.68
N VAL A 19 -17.40 28.02 -16.83
CA VAL A 19 -16.27 27.07 -17.02
C VAL A 19 -14.98 27.59 -16.40
N GLY A 20 -14.87 28.90 -16.15
CA GLY A 20 -13.68 29.52 -15.53
C GLY A 20 -13.64 29.45 -13.99
N LEU A 21 -14.71 29.01 -13.33
CA LEU A 21 -14.84 28.99 -11.87
C LEU A 21 -14.90 27.54 -11.32
N THR A 22 -14.19 26.63 -11.95
CA THR A 22 -13.88 25.37 -11.26
C THR A 22 -12.85 25.72 -10.18
N PRO A 23 -13.17 25.57 -8.87
CA PRO A 23 -12.13 25.63 -7.89
C PRO A 23 -11.15 24.51 -8.28
N SER A 24 -9.92 24.87 -8.59
CA SER A 24 -8.83 23.92 -8.61
C SER A 24 -8.85 23.29 -7.22
N LEU A 25 -9.45 22.11 -7.06
CA LEU A 25 -9.12 21.25 -5.94
C LEU A 25 -7.63 20.95 -6.14
N SER A 26 -6.80 21.80 -5.58
CA SER A 26 -5.43 21.48 -5.29
C SER A 26 -5.54 20.31 -4.35
N LEU A 27 -5.49 19.09 -4.91
CA LEU A 27 -5.06 17.93 -4.14
C LEU A 27 -3.70 18.38 -3.61
N ALA A 28 -3.67 18.77 -2.33
CA ALA A 28 -2.42 19.05 -1.66
C ALA A 28 -1.58 17.79 -1.88
N GLU A 29 -0.60 17.90 -2.75
CA GLU A 29 0.41 16.87 -2.95
C GLU A 29 1.07 16.72 -1.59
N GLU A 30 0.62 15.73 -0.83
CA GLU A 30 1.19 15.46 0.49
C GLU A 30 2.67 15.17 0.25
N GLU A 31 3.53 15.97 0.85
CA GLU A 31 4.99 15.85 0.75
C GLU A 31 5.38 14.40 1.02
N PRO A 32 6.02 13.70 0.03
CA PRO A 32 6.49 12.35 0.22
C PRO A 32 7.48 12.36 1.38
N GLY A 33 7.14 11.71 2.48
CA GLY A 33 8.01 11.69 3.67
C GLY A 33 7.47 12.43 4.90
N LYS A 34 6.45 13.27 4.76
CA LYS A 34 5.80 13.98 5.88
C LYS A 34 5.46 13.07 7.08
N TRP A 35 5.15 11.81 6.79
CA TRP A 35 4.73 10.83 7.79
C TRP A 35 5.86 9.98 8.36
N LEU A 36 7.08 10.02 7.77
CA LEU A 36 8.19 9.17 8.22
C LEU A 36 8.71 9.59 9.59
N GLU A 37 8.92 10.88 9.83
CA GLU A 37 9.39 11.38 11.12
C GLU A 37 8.42 11.06 12.26
N PRO A 38 7.10 11.35 12.15
CA PRO A 38 6.13 10.94 13.16
C PRO A 38 6.09 9.42 13.37
N ALA A 39 6.26 8.63 12.31
CA ALA A 39 6.28 7.17 12.40
C ALA A 39 7.46 6.67 13.22
N ILE A 40 8.66 7.16 12.94
CA ILE A 40 9.90 6.82 13.65
C ILE A 40 9.83 7.30 15.12
N ALA A 41 9.35 8.52 15.35
CA ALA A 41 9.19 9.06 16.69
C ALA A 41 8.24 8.21 17.54
N SER A 42 7.08 7.85 16.99
CA SER A 42 6.12 6.98 17.68
C SER A 42 6.70 5.59 17.94
N TYR A 43 7.45 5.01 16.98
CA TYR A 43 8.11 3.72 17.18
C TYR A 43 9.10 3.76 18.35
N ARG A 44 9.91 4.82 18.42
CA ARG A 44 10.87 5.02 19.51
C ARG A 44 10.18 5.16 20.86
N LEU A 45 9.10 5.96 20.94
CA LEU A 45 8.30 6.07 22.18
C LEU A 45 7.75 4.70 22.61
N GLY A 46 7.29 3.88 21.67
CA GLY A 46 6.86 2.53 21.96
C GLY A 46 7.98 1.64 22.52
N MET A 47 9.21 1.79 22.01
CA MET A 47 10.38 1.06 22.53
C MET A 47 10.82 1.53 23.93
N GLU A 48 10.59 2.80 24.27
CA GLU A 48 10.95 3.40 25.56
C GLU A 48 9.87 3.18 26.63
N SER A 49 8.62 2.93 26.23
CA SER A 49 7.47 2.78 27.14
C SER A 49 7.58 1.49 27.95
N THR A 50 7.45 1.57 29.27
CA THR A 50 7.42 0.43 30.16
C THR A 50 6.03 -0.19 30.29
N GLU A 51 5.00 0.66 30.26
CA GLU A 51 3.60 0.23 30.35
C GLU A 51 3.12 -0.39 29.05
N ARG A 52 2.51 -1.58 29.12
CA ARG A 52 2.08 -2.34 27.93
C ARG A 52 1.09 -1.56 27.08
N ASP A 53 0.07 -0.96 27.68
CA ASP A 53 -0.99 -0.28 26.94
C ASP A 53 -0.48 0.99 26.25
N GLU A 54 0.45 1.71 26.88
CA GLU A 54 1.12 2.85 26.30
C GLU A 54 2.01 2.43 25.13
N ARG A 55 2.79 1.37 25.32
CA ARG A 55 3.63 0.79 24.27
C ARG A 55 2.82 0.39 23.04
N LEU A 56 1.70 -0.31 23.21
CA LEU A 56 0.82 -0.72 22.12
C LEU A 56 0.20 0.47 21.39
N ARG A 57 -0.17 1.54 22.11
CA ARG A 57 -0.67 2.77 21.49
C ARG A 57 0.39 3.41 20.61
N HIS A 58 1.61 3.58 21.09
CA HIS A 58 2.69 4.17 20.33
C HIS A 58 3.05 3.33 19.08
N PHE A 59 3.08 2.00 19.17
CA PHE A 59 3.29 1.17 18.00
C PHE A 59 2.13 1.21 17.01
N SER A 60 0.89 1.33 17.47
CA SER A 60 -0.28 1.51 16.60
C SER A 60 -0.26 2.87 15.89
N ASP A 61 0.18 3.93 16.56
CA ASP A 61 0.38 5.25 15.95
C ASP A 61 1.49 5.20 14.91
N SER A 62 2.62 4.54 15.23
CA SER A 62 3.71 4.32 14.29
C SER A 62 3.26 3.56 13.05
N GLU A 63 2.49 2.46 13.23
CA GLU A 63 1.91 1.71 12.11
C GLU A 63 1.06 2.60 11.21
N ARG A 64 0.17 3.42 11.79
CA ARG A 64 -0.68 4.33 11.03
C ARG A 64 0.14 5.35 10.22
N PHE A 65 1.17 5.93 10.82
CA PHE A 65 2.04 6.90 10.14
C PHE A 65 2.90 6.24 9.05
N PHE A 66 3.46 5.05 9.30
CA PHE A 66 4.15 4.30 8.24
C PHE A 66 3.21 3.91 7.10
N ALA A 67 1.97 3.52 7.40
CA ALA A 67 0.98 3.21 6.37
C ALA A 67 0.69 4.44 5.47
N ALA A 68 0.55 5.62 6.06
CA ALA A 68 0.41 6.87 5.33
C ALA A 68 1.65 7.20 4.49
N ALA A 69 2.86 7.06 5.06
CA ALA A 69 4.12 7.28 4.36
C ALA A 69 4.28 6.35 3.16
N CYS A 70 4.05 5.04 3.34
CA CYS A 70 4.17 4.06 2.27
C CYS A 70 3.10 4.25 1.17
N GLY A 71 1.91 4.79 1.52
CA GLY A 71 0.81 5.06 0.60
C GLY A 71 0.98 6.34 -0.21
N SER A 72 1.75 7.32 0.27
CA SER A 72 1.94 8.63 -0.38
C SER A 72 2.99 8.67 -1.50
N GLY A 73 3.41 7.50 -2.02
CA GLY A 73 4.43 7.40 -3.08
C GLY A 73 5.87 7.23 -2.58
N ALA A 74 6.14 7.38 -1.28
CA ALA A 74 7.44 7.09 -0.66
C ALA A 74 7.64 5.60 -0.30
N GLY A 75 6.75 4.73 -0.76
CA GLY A 75 6.66 3.32 -0.39
C GLY A 75 7.73 2.43 -1.01
N ASN A 76 8.98 2.55 -0.53
CA ASN A 76 10.06 1.60 -0.84
C ASN A 76 9.99 0.34 0.05
N ALA A 77 10.86 -0.63 -0.20
CA ALA A 77 10.91 -1.88 0.57
C ALA A 77 11.15 -1.65 2.06
N ASP A 78 12.01 -0.69 2.42
CA ASP A 78 12.29 -0.36 3.82
C ASP A 78 11.10 0.27 4.53
N CYS A 79 10.34 1.14 3.84
CA CYS A 79 9.09 1.71 4.38
C CYS A 79 8.10 0.58 4.74
N TRP A 80 7.87 -0.36 3.83
CA TRP A 80 7.00 -1.50 4.07
C TRP A 80 7.53 -2.44 5.16
N ALA A 81 8.85 -2.65 5.24
CA ALA A 81 9.45 -3.44 6.31
C ALA A 81 9.26 -2.77 7.68
N ASN A 82 9.42 -1.44 7.77
CA ASN A 82 9.20 -0.68 9.00
C ASN A 82 7.72 -0.66 9.41
N LEU A 83 6.80 -0.53 8.44
CA LEU A 83 5.36 -0.72 8.68
C LEU A 83 5.07 -2.09 9.29
N GLY A 84 5.67 -3.15 8.72
CA GLY A 84 5.55 -4.49 9.25
C GLY A 84 6.05 -4.63 10.69
N ASN A 85 7.18 -3.99 11.00
CA ASN A 85 7.74 -3.98 12.36
C ASN A 85 6.81 -3.27 13.35
N ALA A 86 6.28 -2.10 12.98
CA ALA A 86 5.35 -1.36 13.83
C ALA A 86 4.07 -2.16 14.10
N ALA A 87 3.49 -2.77 13.07
CA ALA A 87 2.32 -3.64 13.19
C ALA A 87 2.59 -4.88 14.06
N LEU A 88 3.79 -5.49 13.91
CA LEU A 88 4.20 -6.65 14.71
C LEU A 88 4.32 -6.29 16.20
N GLN A 89 4.95 -5.17 16.52
CA GLN A 89 5.07 -4.65 17.88
C GLN A 89 3.72 -4.23 18.48
N ALA A 90 2.77 -3.77 17.63
CA ALA A 90 1.39 -3.51 18.01
C ALA A 90 0.55 -4.80 18.16
N GLU A 91 1.17 -5.99 18.09
CA GLU A 91 0.52 -7.31 18.15
C GLU A 91 -0.48 -7.57 17.00
N ARG A 92 -0.31 -6.88 15.87
CA ARG A 92 -1.18 -6.97 14.71
C ARG A 92 -0.55 -7.85 13.61
N LEU A 93 -0.62 -9.17 13.79
CA LEU A 93 0.07 -10.14 12.94
C LEU A 93 -0.34 -10.09 11.45
N GLY A 94 -1.63 -9.93 11.15
CA GLY A 94 -2.13 -9.86 9.78
C GLY A 94 -1.54 -8.69 8.99
N PRO A 95 -1.68 -7.44 9.45
CA PRO A 95 -1.03 -6.27 8.86
C PRO A 95 0.49 -6.41 8.75
N ALA A 96 1.17 -6.96 9.78
CA ALA A 96 2.61 -7.17 9.75
C ALA A 96 3.04 -8.10 8.60
N ILE A 97 2.38 -9.27 8.48
CA ILE A 97 2.64 -10.24 7.40
C ILE A 97 2.41 -9.60 6.03
N LEU A 98 1.32 -8.84 5.87
CA LEU A 98 1.02 -8.16 4.61
C LEU A 98 2.10 -7.15 4.24
N ALA A 99 2.55 -6.34 5.22
CA ALA A 99 3.57 -5.32 5.00
C ALA A 99 4.93 -5.94 4.62
N PHE A 100 5.38 -6.99 5.34
CA PHE A 100 6.61 -7.70 5.00
C PHE A 100 6.54 -8.35 3.61
N ARG A 101 5.39 -8.91 3.22
CA ARG A 101 5.21 -9.44 1.85
C ARG A 101 5.32 -8.36 0.79
N ARG A 102 4.78 -7.17 1.03
CA ARG A 102 4.93 -6.02 0.12
C ARG A 102 6.39 -5.57 0.01
N ALA A 103 7.12 -5.51 1.13
CA ALA A 103 8.55 -5.23 1.12
C ALA A 103 9.31 -6.22 0.23
N LEU A 104 9.00 -7.51 0.34
CA LEU A 104 9.65 -8.58 -0.44
C LEU A 104 9.23 -8.62 -1.92
N ILE A 105 8.07 -8.08 -2.28
CA ILE A 105 7.69 -7.89 -3.69
C ILE A 105 8.56 -6.80 -4.33
N LEU A 106 8.86 -5.73 -3.57
CA LEU A 106 9.71 -4.63 -4.04
C LEU A 106 11.20 -5.02 -4.02
N GLU A 107 11.64 -5.75 -3.00
CA GLU A 107 13.02 -6.17 -2.81
C GLU A 107 13.05 -7.62 -2.28
N PRO A 108 13.09 -8.63 -3.16
CA PRO A 108 13.10 -10.04 -2.75
C PRO A 108 14.28 -10.42 -1.85
N GLY A 109 15.41 -9.71 -1.95
CA GLY A 109 16.64 -9.92 -1.17
C GLY A 109 16.64 -9.25 0.20
N ASN A 110 15.57 -8.57 0.62
CA ASN A 110 15.51 -7.88 1.91
C ASN A 110 15.51 -8.88 3.07
N ALA A 111 16.69 -9.16 3.62
CA ALA A 111 16.90 -10.16 4.66
C ALA A 111 16.08 -9.87 5.93
N ARG A 112 15.96 -8.59 6.31
CA ARG A 112 15.18 -8.17 7.47
C ARG A 112 13.69 -8.48 7.30
N ALA A 113 13.12 -8.17 6.14
CA ALA A 113 11.73 -8.48 5.85
C ALA A 113 11.48 -10.00 5.78
N GLN A 114 12.42 -10.79 5.25
CA GLN A 114 12.33 -12.25 5.23
C GLN A 114 12.32 -12.83 6.66
N GLN A 115 13.26 -12.40 7.49
CA GLN A 115 13.38 -12.86 8.88
C GLN A 115 12.12 -12.51 9.69
N ASN A 116 11.67 -11.25 9.60
CA ASN A 116 10.52 -10.77 10.37
C ASN A 116 9.21 -11.39 9.87
N LEU A 117 9.07 -11.64 8.57
CA LEU A 117 7.94 -12.40 8.02
C LEU A 117 7.91 -13.83 8.57
N SER A 118 9.06 -14.49 8.63
CA SER A 118 9.15 -15.83 9.22
C SER A 118 8.77 -15.82 10.71
N HIS A 119 9.28 -14.84 11.47
CA HIS A 119 8.92 -14.65 12.86
C HIS A 119 7.42 -14.39 13.05
N ALA A 120 6.83 -13.46 12.30
CA ALA A 120 5.40 -13.15 12.36
C ALA A 120 4.52 -14.38 12.04
N ARG A 121 4.95 -15.24 11.11
CA ARG A 121 4.25 -16.47 10.78
C ARG A 121 4.29 -17.49 11.89
N ASN A 122 5.42 -17.59 12.59
CA ASN A 122 5.56 -18.50 13.72
C ASN A 122 4.73 -18.08 14.95
N LEU A 123 4.27 -16.83 14.99
CA LEU A 123 3.34 -16.35 16.03
C LEU A 123 1.87 -16.62 15.69
N LEU A 124 1.57 -17.11 14.49
CA LEU A 124 0.19 -17.46 14.12
C LEU A 124 -0.27 -18.68 14.92
N PRO A 125 -1.55 -18.74 15.31
CA PRO A 125 -2.11 -19.91 15.98
C PRO A 125 -2.05 -21.16 15.08
N ASP A 126 -1.79 -22.33 15.67
CA ASP A 126 -1.64 -23.61 14.95
C ASP A 126 -2.87 -24.04 14.14
N TRP A 127 -4.06 -23.58 14.54
CA TRP A 127 -5.30 -23.85 13.82
C TRP A 127 -5.46 -23.07 12.50
N LEU A 128 -4.61 -22.03 12.28
CA LEU A 128 -4.65 -21.25 11.07
C LEU A 128 -3.89 -22.00 9.96
N PRO A 129 -4.55 -22.40 8.85
CA PRO A 129 -3.85 -23.08 7.78
C PRO A 129 -2.80 -22.12 7.18
N VAL A 130 -1.53 -22.42 7.43
CA VAL A 130 -0.43 -21.74 6.75
C VAL A 130 -0.41 -22.28 5.32
N PRO A 131 -0.51 -21.43 4.28
CA PRO A 131 -0.36 -21.88 2.91
C PRO A 131 0.96 -22.65 2.80
N ALA A 132 0.93 -23.87 2.30
CA ALA A 132 2.13 -24.65 2.06
C ALA A 132 3.15 -23.77 1.32
N ARG A 133 4.42 -23.83 1.68
CA ARG A 133 5.49 -23.17 0.94
C ARG A 133 5.29 -23.57 -0.50
N GLU A 134 5.03 -22.59 -1.37
CA GLU A 134 4.99 -22.85 -2.81
C GLU A 134 6.27 -23.58 -3.15
N GLY A 135 6.17 -24.81 -3.62
CA GLY A 135 7.33 -25.59 -4.04
C GLY A 135 8.05 -24.87 -5.17
N VAL A 136 9.31 -25.20 -5.39
CA VAL A 136 10.11 -24.64 -6.50
C VAL A 136 9.35 -24.77 -7.83
N LEU A 137 8.57 -25.83 -8.01
CA LEU A 137 7.72 -26.06 -9.17
C LEU A 137 6.52 -25.09 -9.24
N ASP A 138 5.95 -24.66 -8.13
CA ASP A 138 4.89 -23.65 -8.10
C ASP A 138 5.39 -22.28 -8.54
N SER A 139 6.64 -21.93 -8.20
CA SER A 139 7.31 -20.73 -8.72
C SER A 139 7.56 -20.81 -10.22
N PHE A 140 7.86 -22.01 -10.73
CA PHE A 140 8.10 -22.22 -12.15
C PHE A 140 6.83 -22.07 -12.99
N PHE A 141 5.67 -22.44 -12.42
CA PHE A 141 4.38 -22.37 -13.10
C PHE A 141 3.51 -21.19 -12.67
N PHE A 142 4.06 -20.19 -11.93
CA PHE A 142 3.28 -19.03 -11.48
C PHE A 142 2.62 -18.26 -12.64
N TRP A 143 3.28 -18.19 -13.80
CA TRP A 143 2.79 -17.53 -14.99
C TRP A 143 1.52 -18.19 -15.55
N GLN A 144 1.34 -19.51 -15.37
CA GLN A 144 0.12 -20.20 -15.78
C GLN A 144 -1.10 -19.79 -14.94
N ARG A 145 -0.88 -19.39 -13.69
CA ARG A 145 -1.96 -18.91 -12.81
C ARG A 145 -2.37 -17.48 -13.09
N THR A 146 -1.48 -16.68 -13.65
CA THR A 146 -1.73 -15.26 -14.01
C THR A 146 -2.39 -15.11 -15.38
N LEU A 147 -2.28 -16.11 -16.24
CA LEU A 147 -2.91 -16.10 -17.56
C LEU A 147 -4.40 -16.46 -17.47
N SER A 148 -5.24 -15.68 -18.16
CA SER A 148 -6.65 -16.01 -18.35
C SER A 148 -6.81 -17.36 -19.06
N ARG A 149 -7.98 -18.00 -18.91
CA ARG A 149 -8.27 -19.28 -19.60
C ARG A 149 -8.14 -19.16 -21.12
N SER A 150 -8.54 -18.03 -21.70
CA SER A 150 -8.39 -17.75 -23.14
C SER A 150 -6.93 -17.65 -23.55
N ALA A 151 -6.13 -16.89 -22.81
CA ALA A 151 -4.71 -16.75 -23.10
C ALA A 151 -3.94 -18.08 -23.03
N ARG A 152 -4.33 -18.99 -22.11
CA ARG A 152 -3.76 -20.36 -22.05
C ARG A 152 -4.12 -21.21 -23.25
N ALA A 153 -5.37 -21.07 -23.76
CA ALA A 153 -5.82 -21.79 -24.96
C ALA A 153 -5.06 -21.31 -26.21
N ASP A 154 -4.82 -20.00 -26.34
CA ASP A 154 -4.10 -19.41 -27.45
C ASP A 154 -2.62 -19.86 -27.49
N TRP A 155 -1.97 -19.97 -26.32
CA TRP A 155 -0.62 -20.50 -26.20
C TRP A 155 -0.53 -21.99 -26.56
N ALA A 156 -1.53 -22.78 -26.17
CA ALA A 156 -1.59 -24.20 -26.48
C ALA A 156 -1.87 -24.46 -27.99
N ALA A 157 -2.62 -23.57 -28.64
CA ALA A 157 -2.96 -23.68 -30.06
C ALA A 157 -1.88 -23.13 -31.00
N GLY A 158 -1.01 -22.25 -30.55
CA GLY A 158 0.05 -21.61 -31.34
C GLY A 158 1.43 -22.26 -31.26
N GLY A 159 1.57 -23.36 -30.52
CA GLY A 159 2.85 -24.02 -30.21
C GLY A 159 3.21 -25.25 -31.07
N PHE A 160 2.63 -25.36 -32.28
CA PHE A 160 3.00 -26.39 -33.25
C PHE A 160 3.22 -25.78 -34.60
#